data_3612c2a5528abea83f6db29000d84e6a
#
_entry.id   3612c2a5528abea83f6db29000d84e6a
#
_cell.length_a   1.000
_cell.length_b   1.000
_cell.length_c   1.000
_cell.angle_alpha   90.00
_cell.angle_beta   90.00
_cell.angle_gamma   90.00
#
_symmetry.space_group_name_H-M   'P 1'
#
loop_
_entity.id
_entity.type
_entity.pdbx_description
1 polymer ?
#
loop_
_entity_poly.entity_id
_entity_poly.type
_entity_poly.pdbx_seq_one_letter_code
_entity_poly.pdbx_strand_id
1 'polypeptide(L)'
;MSNQTAQQPVLCIDLKKNRIRIHKITLHMLGDPDFIQLLVNPKSGLLAIKGTIPEDHLGLKVHKELLTDGNCYEIHSKELMQTLQRVRSDWKNNQSYRIYGKCNESSGIALFAMKDIVQMEDALAHD
;
A
#
# COMPACT_ATOMS: atom_id res chain seq x y z
N MET A 1 -20.80 -16.17 10.76
CA MET A 1 -20.35 -16.16 10.41
C MET A 1 -19.58 -15.75 10.10
N SER A 2 -19.48 -15.87 9.99
CA SER A 2 -18.73 -15.71 9.55
C SER A 2 -17.94 -15.36 9.30
N ASN A 3 -17.80 -15.47 9.19
CA ASN A 3 -16.88 -15.26 8.91
C ASN A 3 -16.18 -14.82 8.40
N GLN A 4 -16.72 -14.84 8.10
CA GLN A 4 -16.00 -14.57 7.56
C GLN A 4 -14.89 -14.05 7.64
N THR A 5 -14.46 -14.61 7.11
CA THR A 5 -13.12 -14.12 7.21
C THR A 5 -13.06 -12.72 6.66
N ALA A 6 -12.86 -11.79 7.49
CA ALA A 6 -12.76 -10.42 7.04
C ALA A 6 -11.49 -10.29 6.19
N GLN A 7 -11.64 -9.76 4.99
CA GLN A 7 -10.48 -9.45 4.19
C GLN A 7 -9.79 -8.22 4.74
N GLN A 8 -8.47 -8.21 4.64
CA GLN A 8 -7.69 -7.07 5.08
C GLN A 8 -7.08 -6.37 3.89
N PRO A 9 -6.97 -5.04 3.94
CA PRO A 9 -6.22 -4.34 2.91
C PRO A 9 -4.74 -4.72 3.02
N VAL A 10 -4.08 -4.76 1.90
CA VAL A 10 -2.69 -5.20 1.80
C VAL A 10 -1.89 -4.20 0.99
N LEU A 11 -0.71 -3.90 1.48
CA LEU A 11 0.22 -2.99 0.84
C LEU A 11 1.59 -3.66 0.84
N CYS A 12 2.29 -3.56 -0.26
CA CYS A 12 3.64 -4.12 -0.37
C CYS A 12 4.62 -2.99 -0.67
N ILE A 13 5.65 -2.88 0.17
CA ILE A 13 6.74 -1.93 -0.02
C ILE A 13 7.91 -2.71 -0.59
N ASP A 14 8.21 -2.50 -1.85
CA ASP A 14 9.25 -3.24 -2.56
C ASP A 14 10.46 -2.33 -2.72
N LEU A 15 11.42 -2.46 -1.81
CA LEU A 15 12.60 -1.63 -1.84
C LEU A 15 13.59 -2.06 -2.92
N LYS A 16 13.46 -3.28 -3.41
CA LYS A 16 14.34 -3.73 -4.50
C LYS A 16 14.05 -2.96 -5.78
N LYS A 17 12.77 -2.70 -6.04
CA LYS A 17 12.36 -2.05 -7.28
C LYS A 17 11.83 -0.64 -7.05
N ASN A 18 11.96 -0.14 -5.84
CA ASN A 18 11.55 1.22 -5.47
C ASN A 18 10.10 1.49 -5.84
N ARG A 19 9.21 0.59 -5.41
CA ARG A 19 7.80 0.73 -5.73
C ARG A 19 6.94 0.32 -4.55
N ILE A 20 5.74 0.87 -4.52
CA ILE A 20 4.70 0.44 -3.60
C ILE A 20 3.62 -0.23 -4.43
N ARG A 21 3.20 -1.40 -4.01
CA ARG A 21 2.15 -2.15 -4.70
C ARG A 21 0.92 -2.18 -3.81
N ILE A 22 -0.17 -1.65 -4.35
CA ILE A 22 -1.45 -1.63 -3.65
C ILE A 22 -2.30 -2.72 -4.26
N HIS A 23 -2.64 -3.71 -3.45
CA HIS A 23 -3.40 -4.84 -3.94
C HIS A 23 -4.81 -4.41 -4.33
N LYS A 24 -5.35 -5.08 -5.34
CA LYS A 24 -6.69 -4.80 -5.82
C LYS A 24 -7.75 -4.84 -4.72
N ILE A 25 -7.57 -5.76 -3.75
CA ILE A 25 -8.53 -5.87 -2.66
C ILE A 25 -8.59 -4.57 -1.84
N THR A 26 -7.44 -3.90 -1.66
CA THR A 26 -7.41 -2.64 -0.96
C THR A 26 -8.22 -1.59 -1.72
N LEU A 27 -8.02 -1.51 -3.03
CA LEU A 27 -8.77 -0.56 -3.86
C LEU A 27 -10.25 -0.86 -3.81
N HIS A 28 -10.60 -2.13 -3.84
CA HIS A 28 -12.00 -2.54 -3.79
C HIS A 28 -12.63 -2.13 -2.47
N MET A 29 -11.92 -2.31 -1.37
CA MET A 29 -12.42 -1.94 -0.06
C MET A 29 -12.61 -0.43 0.08
N LEU A 30 -11.92 0.35 -0.76
CA LEU A 30 -12.07 1.80 -0.77
C LEU A 30 -13.15 2.26 -1.75
N GLY A 31 -13.88 1.33 -2.36
CA GLY A 31 -14.95 1.66 -3.30
C GLY A 31 -14.49 1.80 -4.73
N ASP A 32 -13.37 1.19 -5.07
CA ASP A 32 -12.79 1.24 -6.42
C ASP A 32 -12.66 2.67 -6.93
N PRO A 33 -11.97 3.54 -6.19
CA PRO A 33 -11.86 4.94 -6.60
C PRO A 33 -11.02 5.08 -7.87
N ASP A 34 -11.31 6.11 -8.64
CA ASP A 34 -10.52 6.43 -9.83
C ASP A 34 -9.25 7.16 -9.48
N PHE A 35 -9.22 7.81 -8.32
CA PHE A 35 -8.05 8.53 -7.83
C PHE A 35 -7.86 8.21 -6.37
N ILE A 36 -6.60 8.08 -5.97
CA ILE A 36 -6.27 7.83 -4.56
C ILE A 36 -5.22 8.81 -4.10
N GLN A 37 -5.13 8.94 -2.80
CA GLN A 37 -4.07 9.71 -2.16
C GLN A 37 -3.39 8.81 -1.14
N LEU A 38 -2.06 8.83 -1.14
CA LEU A 38 -1.26 8.08 -0.18
C LEU A 38 -0.61 9.08 0.77
N LEU A 39 -0.85 8.88 2.05
CA LEU A 39 -0.37 9.78 3.08
C LEU A 39 0.54 9.03 4.04
N VAL A 40 1.58 9.71 4.50
CA VAL A 40 2.51 9.14 5.47
C VAL A 40 2.57 10.04 6.68
N ASN A 41 2.42 9.47 7.85
CA ASN A 41 2.65 10.19 9.10
C ASN A 41 3.95 9.66 9.70
N PRO A 42 5.06 10.42 9.56
CA PRO A 42 6.34 9.89 10.01
C PRO A 42 6.46 9.77 11.53
N LYS A 43 5.68 10.52 12.27
CA LYS A 43 5.74 10.43 13.72
C LYS A 43 5.09 9.17 14.24
N SER A 44 3.95 8.81 13.68
CA SER A 44 3.22 7.63 14.14
C SER A 44 3.61 6.37 13.37
N GLY A 45 4.30 6.52 12.24
CA GLY A 45 4.61 5.37 11.40
C GLY A 45 3.39 4.80 10.72
N LEU A 46 2.41 5.66 10.39
CA LEU A 46 1.19 5.22 9.73
C LEU A 46 1.19 5.63 8.28
N LEU A 47 0.70 4.74 7.45
CA LEU A 47 0.39 5.01 6.05
C LEU A 47 -1.12 4.99 5.92
N ALA A 48 -1.65 5.90 5.12
CA ALA A 48 -3.08 5.94 4.84
C ALA A 48 -3.29 6.02 3.34
N ILE A 49 -4.27 5.27 2.85
CA ILE A 49 -4.67 5.34 1.45
C ILE A 49 -6.16 5.65 1.46
N LYS A 50 -6.54 6.64 0.68
CA LYS A 50 -7.94 7.01 0.57
C LYS A 50 -8.27 7.37 -0.87
N GLY A 51 -9.54 7.22 -1.23
CA GLY A 51 -10.02 7.73 -2.51
C GLY A 51 -10.01 9.24 -2.49
N THR A 52 -9.83 9.84 -3.65
CA THR A 52 -9.86 11.29 -3.74
C THR A 52 -10.47 11.70 -5.08
N ILE A 53 -10.53 13.01 -5.32
CA ILE A 53 -11.19 13.55 -6.51
C ILE A 53 -10.14 13.93 -7.56
N PRO A 54 -10.54 14.05 -8.82
CA PRO A 54 -9.59 14.38 -9.88
C PRO A 54 -8.89 15.72 -9.70
N GLU A 55 -9.52 16.64 -8.99
CA GLU A 55 -8.97 17.98 -8.78
C GLU A 55 -7.87 18.04 -7.72
N ASP A 56 -7.66 16.94 -7.03
CA ASP A 56 -6.62 16.87 -5.99
C ASP A 56 -5.25 16.80 -6.65
N HIS A 57 -4.40 17.80 -6.43
CA HIS A 57 -3.05 17.81 -7.03
C HIS A 57 -2.19 16.65 -6.55
N LEU A 58 -2.47 16.12 -5.36
CA LEU A 58 -1.71 15.03 -4.80
C LEU A 58 -2.35 13.69 -5.11
N GLY A 59 -3.43 13.71 -5.86
CA GLY A 59 -4.13 12.48 -6.21
C GLY A 59 -3.38 11.71 -7.29
N LEU A 60 -3.45 10.39 -7.18
CA LEU A 60 -2.86 9.50 -8.17
C LEU A 60 -3.98 8.78 -8.87
N LYS A 61 -3.95 8.83 -10.20
CA LYS A 61 -4.98 8.16 -10.98
C LYS A 61 -4.75 6.65 -10.96
N VAL A 62 -5.80 5.91 -10.66
CA VAL A 62 -5.74 4.46 -10.68
C VAL A 62 -6.10 3.99 -12.07
N HIS A 63 -5.12 3.47 -12.79
CA HIS A 63 -5.35 2.94 -14.14
C HIS A 63 -5.75 1.48 -14.00
N LYS A 64 -7.05 1.25 -13.81
CA LYS A 64 -7.55 -0.09 -13.51
C LYS A 64 -7.25 -1.08 -14.62
N GLU A 65 -7.20 -0.60 -15.84
CA GLU A 65 -6.91 -1.44 -16.99
C GLU A 65 -5.43 -1.84 -17.04
N LEU A 66 -4.58 -1.19 -16.24
CA LEU A 66 -3.15 -1.46 -16.24
C LEU A 66 -2.68 -2.14 -14.96
N LEU A 67 -3.60 -2.79 -14.23
CA LEU A 67 -3.18 -3.52 -13.05
C LEU A 67 -2.23 -4.63 -13.45
N THR A 68 -1.12 -4.73 -12.71
CA THR A 68 -0.07 -5.68 -13.04
C THR A 68 -0.45 -7.09 -12.63
N ASP A 69 0.41 -8.03 -12.96
CA ASP A 69 0.26 -9.41 -12.50
C ASP A 69 0.12 -9.40 -10.99
N GLY A 70 -0.80 -10.19 -10.48
CA GLY A 70 -1.11 -10.17 -9.07
C GLY A 70 -2.13 -9.10 -8.71
N ASN A 71 -2.66 -8.41 -9.73
CA ASN A 71 -3.73 -7.42 -9.55
C ASN A 71 -3.34 -6.33 -8.57
N CYS A 72 -2.21 -5.70 -8.82
CA CYS A 72 -1.72 -4.62 -7.99
C CYS A 72 -1.56 -3.35 -8.80
N TYR A 73 -1.89 -2.24 -8.16
CA TYR A 73 -1.57 -0.92 -8.67
C TYR A 73 -0.20 -0.55 -8.14
N GLU A 74 0.70 -0.12 -9.01
CA GLU A 74 2.07 0.17 -8.64
C GLU A 74 2.34 1.67 -8.64
N ILE A 75 3.00 2.13 -7.59
CA ILE A 75 3.46 3.52 -7.48
C ILE A 75 4.97 3.49 -7.44
N HIS A 76 5.60 4.15 -8.41
CA HIS A 76 7.05 4.25 -8.49
C HIS A 76 7.43 5.68 -8.09
N SER A 77 7.98 5.85 -6.89
CA SER A 77 8.35 7.17 -6.39
C SER A 77 9.55 7.06 -5.48
N LYS A 78 10.67 7.60 -5.92
CA LYS A 78 11.87 7.60 -5.11
C LYS A 78 11.70 8.44 -3.86
N GLU A 79 11.01 9.57 -3.98
CA GLU A 79 10.79 10.44 -2.83
C GLU A 79 10.02 9.74 -1.74
N LEU A 80 8.95 9.06 -2.15
CA LEU A 80 8.13 8.35 -1.20
C LEU A 80 8.90 7.21 -0.54
N MET A 81 9.66 6.47 -1.34
CA MET A 81 10.46 5.38 -0.79
C MET A 81 11.51 5.89 0.18
N GLN A 82 12.13 7.02 -0.12
CA GLN A 82 13.09 7.63 0.80
C GLN A 82 12.43 8.06 2.09
N THR A 83 11.22 8.60 2.01
CA THR A 83 10.48 8.98 3.21
C THR A 83 10.21 7.77 4.09
N LEU A 84 9.77 6.67 3.48
CA LEU A 84 9.49 5.46 4.23
C LEU A 84 10.75 4.89 4.87
N GLN A 85 11.88 4.95 4.16
CA GLN A 85 13.12 4.45 4.72
C GLN A 85 13.65 5.33 5.85
N ARG A 86 13.33 6.62 5.84
CA ARG A 86 13.69 7.47 6.97
C ARG A 86 12.87 7.11 8.21
N VAL A 87 11.62 6.73 8.02
CA VAL A 87 10.77 6.32 9.14
C VAL A 87 11.19 4.94 9.65
N ARG A 88 11.52 4.05 8.73
CA ARG A 88 11.94 2.68 9.07
C ARG A 88 13.34 2.44 8.55
N SER A 89 14.31 3.03 9.25
CA SER A 89 15.71 2.92 8.84
C SER A 89 16.25 1.49 8.96
N ASP A 90 15.54 0.63 9.67
CA ASP A 90 15.93 -0.77 9.78
C ASP A 90 15.51 -1.60 8.56
N TRP A 91 14.73 -1.05 7.66
CA TRP A 91 14.32 -1.76 6.45
C TRP A 91 15.50 -1.86 5.47
N LYS A 92 15.66 -3.04 4.89
CA LYS A 92 16.79 -3.31 3.99
C LYS A 92 16.44 -2.99 2.55
N ASN A 93 17.40 -2.40 1.85
CA ASN A 93 17.19 -1.95 0.47
C ASN A 93 16.87 -3.05 -0.52
N ASN A 94 17.21 -4.27 -0.19
CA ASN A 94 17.02 -5.39 -1.11
C ASN A 94 15.86 -6.29 -0.69
N GLN A 95 14.97 -5.77 0.13
CA GLN A 95 13.87 -6.56 0.68
C GLN A 95 12.53 -5.97 0.29
N SER A 96 11.51 -6.78 0.43
CA SER A 96 10.13 -6.36 0.28
C SER A 96 9.39 -6.64 1.57
N TYR A 97 8.47 -5.74 1.90
CA TYR A 97 7.73 -5.83 3.14
C TYR A 97 6.25 -5.72 2.84
N ARG A 98 5.47 -6.60 3.45
CA ARG A 98 4.02 -6.56 3.30
C ARG A 98 3.42 -6.02 4.58
N ILE A 99 2.45 -5.13 4.43
CA ILE A 99 1.75 -4.57 5.57
C ILE A 99 0.28 -4.88 5.40
N TYR A 100 -0.29 -5.51 6.41
CA TYR A 100 -1.73 -5.74 6.48
C TYR A 100 -2.33 -4.62 7.28
N GLY A 101 -3.37 -4.01 6.76
CA GLY A 101 -3.95 -2.85 7.38
C GLY A 101 -5.39 -3.06 7.79
N LYS A 102 -6.05 -1.95 8.05
CA LYS A 102 -7.45 -1.93 8.42
C LYS A 102 -8.16 -0.88 7.57
N CYS A 103 -9.35 -1.21 7.13
CA CYS A 103 -10.13 -0.29 6.34
C CYS A 103 -11.33 0.18 7.12
N ASN A 104 -11.51 1.49 7.17
CA ASN A 104 -12.72 2.09 7.71
C ASN A 104 -13.58 2.43 6.51
N GLU A 105 -14.57 1.58 6.24
CA GLU A 105 -15.39 1.73 5.05
C GLU A 105 -16.22 3.00 5.05
N SER A 106 -16.64 3.44 6.23
CA SER A 106 -17.48 4.63 6.29
C SER A 106 -16.69 5.90 5.96
N SER A 107 -15.39 5.91 6.24
CA SER A 107 -14.55 7.05 5.91
C SER A 107 -13.79 6.86 4.60
N GLY A 108 -13.78 5.63 4.06
CA GLY A 108 -13.07 5.35 2.83
C GLY A 108 -11.56 5.44 2.97
N ILE A 109 -11.04 5.09 4.14
CA ILE A 109 -9.60 5.17 4.43
C ILE A 109 -9.10 3.81 4.86
N ALA A 110 -7.98 3.39 4.28
CA ALA A 110 -7.26 2.20 4.71
C ALA A 110 -6.00 2.67 5.43
N LEU A 111 -5.76 2.11 6.61
CA LEU A 111 -4.63 2.47 7.47
C LEU A 111 -3.68 1.29 7.59
N PHE A 112 -2.38 1.58 7.50
CA PHE A 112 -1.33 0.57 7.57
C PHE A 112 -0.28 1.05 8.56
N ALA A 113 -0.06 0.26 9.61
CA ALA A 113 0.97 0.59 10.59
C ALA A 113 2.29 -0.02 10.13
N MET A 114 3.31 0.80 9.97
CA MET A 114 4.59 0.32 9.47
C MET A 114 5.27 -0.66 10.40
N LYS A 115 4.87 -0.67 11.67
CA LYS A 115 5.39 -1.65 12.63
C LYS A 115 4.82 -3.04 12.42
N ASP A 116 3.70 -3.15 11.72
CA ASP A 116 2.99 -4.42 11.54
C ASP A 116 3.35 -5.05 10.21
N ILE A 117 4.63 -5.02 9.89
CA ILE A 117 5.10 -5.58 8.63
C ILE A 117 5.38 -7.06 8.74
N VAL A 118 5.28 -7.72 7.59
CA VAL A 118 5.77 -9.09 7.42
C VAL A 118 6.83 -9.01 6.35
N GLN A 119 8.07 -9.36 6.69
CA GLN A 119 9.12 -9.38 5.69
C GLN A 119 8.85 -10.53 4.73
N MET A 120 8.76 -10.19 3.46
CA MET A 120 8.52 -11.19 2.46
C MET A 120 9.83 -11.89 2.17
N GLU A 121 9.83 -13.20 2.29
CA GLU A 121 10.98 -13.95 1.85
C GLU A 121 11.12 -13.79 0.35
N ASP A 122 12.33 -13.86 -0.10
CA ASP A 122 12.56 -13.84 -1.51
C ASP A 122 11.77 -14.99 -2.10
N ALA A 123 10.80 -14.68 -2.89
CA ALA A 123 9.95 -15.69 -3.46
C ALA A 123 10.73 -16.69 -4.24
N LEU A 124 11.83 -16.27 -4.73
CA LEU A 124 12.67 -17.14 -5.44
C LEU A 124 13.38 -18.08 -4.56
N ALA A 125 13.40 -17.80 -3.29
CA ALA A 125 13.97 -18.73 -2.36
C ALA A 125 13.18 -20.00 -2.34
N HIS A 126 11.99 -19.97 -2.82
CA HIS A 126 11.18 -21.14 -2.79
C HIS A 126 10.75 -21.61 -4.12
N ASP A 127 11.08 -20.91 -5.12
CA ASP A 127 10.55 -21.29 -6.41
C ASP A 127 11.53 -21.96 -7.24
#